data_0360e73963374d4b6af7dda095ef758d
#
_entry.id   0360e73963374d4b6af7dda095ef758d
#
_cell.length_a   1.000
_cell.length_b   1.000
_cell.length_c   1.000
_cell.angle_alpha   90.00
_cell.angle_beta   90.00
_cell.angle_gamma   90.00
#
_symmetry.space_group_name_H-M   'P 1'
#
loop_
_entity.id
_entity.type
_entity.pdbx_description
1 polymer ?
#
loop_
_entity_poly.entity_id
_entity_poly.type
_entity_poly.pdbx_seq_one_letter_code
_entity_poly.pdbx_strand_id
1 'polypeptide(L)'
;MKRFVEGFDRSQSTLFPERLEEWIDDDNPVRVVDVFVDELDLGDLGFGRVVPKATGRPSYHPSVLLKLYIYGYLNRVQSSRRLEREAGRNVEVMRLCQRLVPDHKTIADFRKDNGRAIRKVCVRFVTLCRQFGLLAEASVAIDGAKFKAVNTRDRNVTKGKVKRRREQIEESVARYLHQLDSADRQEPSLARTTKTARLTDKIAMLRQEMERLGALETEMLSTEDQQISLTDPDARSMATSGRGSGMVGYNVQSAVDTKHHLIVAHEVTNVGTDRAQLAHMAKRTKAALETDQLEVVADRGYFSGNEVLDCHKAGITVTLPKPQTSNNRLKGMFVKADFRYVKDDDAYICPAGERLGYHFTNEDRGKTLRHYWINVCQHCAIKSQCTTSKERRVTRWEHEDILDEVQRRLDEHPEKMRQRRETVEHPFGTIKCWMGYTHFQMKTLMKVGTEMALHVLAYNLKRVINILGIRPLIAAMIAV
;
A
#
# COMPACT_ATOMS: atom_id res chain seq x y z
N MET A 1 58.63 12.39 10.20
CA MET A 1 57.73 13.34 9.50
C MET A 1 56.37 12.65 9.28
N LYS A 2 55.32 13.25 9.81
CA LYS A 2 53.92 12.78 9.50
C LYS A 2 53.62 13.28 8.08
N ARG A 3 53.58 12.38 7.10
CA ARG A 3 53.18 12.71 5.71
C ARG A 3 51.68 12.46 5.61
N PHE A 4 50.94 13.45 5.13
CA PHE A 4 49.57 13.29 4.72
C PHE A 4 49.51 12.86 3.24
N VAL A 5 48.44 12.17 2.83
CA VAL A 5 48.15 11.95 1.40
C VAL A 5 47.71 13.31 0.83
N GLU A 6 48.42 13.80 -0.16
CA GLU A 6 48.15 15.09 -0.82
C GLU A 6 47.21 14.88 -2.01
N GLY A 7 46.21 15.75 -2.17
CA GLY A 7 45.32 15.79 -3.33
C GLY A 7 45.93 16.60 -4.48
N PHE A 8 45.26 16.61 -5.63
CA PHE A 8 45.63 17.43 -6.77
C PHE A 8 45.39 18.92 -6.48
N ASP A 9 46.26 19.78 -7.02
CA ASP A 9 46.06 21.22 -6.98
C ASP A 9 44.79 21.61 -7.76
N ARG A 10 43.91 22.38 -7.15
CA ARG A 10 42.64 22.83 -7.76
C ARG A 10 42.81 23.73 -8.97
N SER A 11 43.96 24.38 -9.08
CA SER A 11 44.36 25.25 -10.19
C SER A 11 45.09 24.51 -11.31
N GLN A 12 45.41 23.22 -11.12
CA GLN A 12 46.11 22.43 -12.12
C GLN A 12 45.22 22.20 -13.35
N SER A 13 45.68 22.64 -14.50
CA SER A 13 45.02 22.33 -15.79
C SER A 13 45.53 20.98 -16.29
N THR A 14 44.59 20.12 -16.71
CA THR A 14 44.93 18.87 -17.37
C THR A 14 45.22 19.09 -18.85
N LEU A 15 46.24 18.42 -19.38
CA LEU A 15 46.64 18.54 -20.78
C LEU A 15 45.55 17.95 -21.73
N PHE A 16 44.82 16.94 -21.27
CA PHE A 16 43.73 16.31 -22.00
C PHE A 16 42.45 16.46 -21.20
N PRO A 17 41.28 16.75 -21.86
CA PRO A 17 39.99 16.80 -21.18
C PRO A 17 39.62 15.41 -20.70
N GLU A 18 39.31 15.31 -19.41
CA GLU A 18 38.81 14.08 -18.80
C GLU A 18 37.41 13.74 -19.31
N ARG A 19 37.16 12.46 -19.60
CA ARG A 19 35.85 11.96 -19.98
C ARG A 19 35.05 11.59 -18.72
N LEU A 20 33.76 11.89 -18.70
CA LEU A 20 32.88 11.47 -17.59
C LEU A 20 32.92 9.95 -17.37
N GLU A 21 33.20 9.19 -18.43
CA GLU A 21 33.32 7.73 -18.40
C GLU A 21 34.49 7.24 -17.54
N GLU A 22 35.55 8.00 -17.46
CA GLU A 22 36.76 7.68 -16.69
C GLU A 22 36.60 7.88 -15.18
N TRP A 23 35.55 8.64 -14.78
CA TRP A 23 35.18 8.90 -13.38
C TRP A 23 34.24 7.85 -12.78
N ILE A 24 33.74 6.93 -13.60
CA ILE A 24 32.73 5.95 -13.22
C ILE A 24 33.29 4.54 -13.39
N ASP A 25 33.52 3.86 -12.29
CA ASP A 25 33.99 2.48 -12.29
C ASP A 25 33.06 1.55 -13.08
N ASP A 26 33.64 0.49 -13.64
CA ASP A 26 32.87 -0.53 -14.37
C ASP A 26 31.81 -1.23 -13.51
N ASP A 27 32.04 -1.29 -12.19
CA ASP A 27 31.14 -1.89 -11.21
C ASP A 27 30.21 -0.86 -10.54
N ASN A 28 30.04 0.33 -11.14
CA ASN A 28 29.11 1.32 -10.61
C ASN A 28 27.66 1.00 -11.01
N PRO A 29 26.71 0.98 -10.06
CA PRO A 29 25.28 0.70 -10.32
C PRO A 29 24.64 1.64 -11.36
N VAL A 30 25.20 2.82 -11.58
CA VAL A 30 24.70 3.79 -12.56
C VAL A 30 24.72 3.23 -13.98
N ARG A 31 25.69 2.34 -14.29
CA ARG A 31 25.78 1.67 -15.60
C ARG A 31 24.59 0.75 -15.85
N VAL A 32 24.08 0.08 -14.81
CA VAL A 32 22.88 -0.74 -14.92
C VAL A 32 21.66 0.13 -15.24
N VAL A 33 21.52 1.29 -14.58
CA VAL A 33 20.43 2.24 -14.87
C VAL A 33 20.47 2.70 -16.32
N ASP A 34 21.67 2.99 -16.82
CA ASP A 34 21.90 3.47 -18.17
C ASP A 34 21.45 2.44 -19.19
N VAL A 35 22.05 1.24 -19.14
CA VAL A 35 21.71 0.12 -20.04
C VAL A 35 20.23 -0.26 -19.94
N PHE A 36 19.69 -0.40 -18.73
CA PHE A 36 18.27 -0.76 -18.56
C PHE A 36 17.34 0.20 -19.28
N VAL A 37 17.58 1.51 -19.21
CA VAL A 37 16.69 2.49 -19.86
C VAL A 37 16.93 2.55 -21.37
N ASP A 38 18.17 2.33 -21.82
CA ASP A 38 18.50 2.36 -23.26
C ASP A 38 17.95 1.15 -24.02
N GLU A 39 17.79 0.00 -23.35
CA GLU A 39 17.13 -1.19 -23.89
C GLU A 39 15.58 -1.13 -23.88
N LEU A 40 14.98 -0.04 -23.36
CA LEU A 40 13.52 0.12 -23.37
C LEU A 40 13.03 0.81 -24.65
N ASP A 41 12.03 0.25 -25.30
CA ASP A 41 11.22 1.01 -26.26
C ASP A 41 10.28 1.95 -25.53
N LEU A 42 10.71 3.19 -25.40
CA LEU A 42 9.95 4.22 -24.67
C LEU A 42 8.66 4.62 -25.42
N GLY A 43 8.62 4.45 -26.74
CA GLY A 43 7.43 4.70 -27.56
C GLY A 43 6.32 3.69 -27.24
N ASP A 44 6.62 2.40 -27.28
CA ASP A 44 5.70 1.31 -26.97
C ASP A 44 5.22 1.33 -25.52
N LEU A 45 6.08 1.78 -24.62
CA LEU A 45 5.72 2.01 -23.22
C LEU A 45 4.75 3.19 -23.05
N GLY A 46 4.65 4.06 -24.07
CA GLY A 46 3.73 5.19 -24.12
C GLY A 46 4.27 6.46 -23.49
N PHE A 47 5.60 6.65 -23.47
CA PHE A 47 6.17 7.94 -23.08
C PHE A 47 5.90 9.00 -24.13
N GLY A 48 5.51 10.18 -23.68
CA GLY A 48 5.41 11.35 -24.57
C GLY A 48 6.79 11.88 -24.95
N ARG A 49 6.87 12.51 -26.11
CA ARG A 49 8.08 13.20 -26.59
C ARG A 49 9.29 12.31 -26.92
N VAL A 50 9.06 11.07 -27.25
CA VAL A 50 10.11 10.17 -27.80
C VAL A 50 10.52 10.68 -29.20
N VAL A 51 9.54 11.13 -29.98
CA VAL A 51 9.80 11.78 -31.26
C VAL A 51 9.77 13.31 -31.06
N PRO A 52 10.84 14.04 -31.42
CA PRO A 52 10.90 15.47 -31.25
C PRO A 52 9.86 16.17 -32.14
N LYS A 53 9.26 17.26 -31.62
CA LYS A 53 8.37 18.10 -32.43
C LYS A 53 9.18 18.89 -33.44
N ALA A 54 8.62 19.10 -34.63
CA ALA A 54 9.25 19.87 -35.69
C ALA A 54 9.43 21.37 -35.36
N THR A 55 8.61 21.91 -34.44
CA THR A 55 8.62 23.32 -34.04
C THR A 55 8.48 23.48 -32.53
N GLY A 56 8.93 24.61 -31.99
CA GLY A 56 8.87 24.94 -30.58
C GLY A 56 10.21 24.73 -29.86
N ARG A 57 10.20 24.97 -28.54
CA ARG A 57 11.41 24.77 -27.72
C ARG A 57 11.76 23.28 -27.66
N PRO A 58 13.04 22.90 -27.92
CA PRO A 58 13.50 21.52 -27.78
C PRO A 58 13.18 20.96 -26.38
N SER A 59 12.68 19.72 -26.34
CA SER A 59 12.40 19.02 -25.10
C SER A 59 13.51 18.03 -24.77
N TYR A 60 13.70 17.71 -23.50
CA TYR A 60 14.56 16.60 -23.11
C TYR A 60 13.93 15.29 -23.58
N HIS A 61 14.78 14.36 -24.05
CA HIS A 61 14.33 13.01 -24.37
C HIS A 61 13.86 12.31 -23.08
N PRO A 62 12.77 11.52 -23.09
CA PRO A 62 12.23 10.88 -21.88
C PRO A 62 13.21 9.93 -21.19
N SER A 63 14.18 9.33 -21.91
CA SER A 63 15.22 8.50 -21.30
C SER A 63 16.03 9.25 -20.26
N VAL A 64 16.43 10.50 -20.54
CA VAL A 64 17.21 11.35 -19.63
C VAL A 64 16.47 11.53 -18.29
N LEU A 65 15.18 11.85 -18.36
CA LEU A 65 14.38 12.08 -17.18
C LEU A 65 14.04 10.78 -16.44
N LEU A 66 13.85 9.67 -17.15
CA LEU A 66 13.64 8.36 -16.56
C LEU A 66 14.89 7.85 -15.83
N LYS A 67 16.07 7.95 -16.45
CA LYS A 67 17.37 7.65 -15.82
C LYS A 67 17.58 8.47 -14.56
N LEU A 68 17.29 9.76 -14.61
CA LEU A 68 17.39 10.67 -13.48
C LEU A 68 16.47 10.26 -12.32
N TYR A 69 15.22 9.85 -12.62
CA TYR A 69 14.30 9.36 -11.58
C TYR A 69 14.75 8.03 -10.98
N ILE A 70 15.13 7.04 -11.80
CA ILE A 70 15.60 5.74 -11.30
C ILE A 70 16.82 5.94 -10.39
N TYR A 71 17.79 6.73 -10.82
CA TYR A 71 18.95 7.10 -10.00
C TYR A 71 18.51 7.74 -8.66
N GLY A 72 17.60 8.70 -8.73
CA GLY A 72 17.13 9.42 -7.55
C GLY A 72 16.46 8.52 -6.54
N TYR A 73 15.63 7.59 -6.98
CA TYR A 73 14.94 6.65 -6.08
C TYR A 73 15.92 5.61 -5.49
N LEU A 74 16.93 5.16 -6.25
CA LEU A 74 18.01 4.31 -5.74
C LEU A 74 18.83 5.00 -4.65
N ASN A 75 19.09 6.30 -4.80
CA ASN A 75 20.01 7.08 -3.96
C ASN A 75 19.28 8.03 -2.97
N ARG A 76 17.98 7.82 -2.69
CA ARG A 76 17.17 8.62 -1.75
C ARG A 76 17.03 10.10 -2.14
N VAL A 77 17.14 10.42 -3.41
CA VAL A 77 16.99 11.77 -3.96
C VAL A 77 15.66 11.84 -4.72
N GLN A 78 14.53 11.93 -4.02
CA GLN A 78 13.19 11.86 -4.60
C GLN A 78 12.61 13.23 -4.97
N SER A 79 13.18 14.32 -4.44
CA SER A 79 12.74 15.69 -4.71
C SER A 79 13.28 16.19 -6.05
N SER A 80 12.38 16.70 -6.91
CA SER A 80 12.77 17.27 -8.21
C SER A 80 13.81 18.41 -8.09
N ARG A 81 13.70 19.26 -7.05
CA ARG A 81 14.72 20.32 -6.79
C ARG A 81 16.07 19.75 -6.37
N ARG A 82 16.09 18.63 -5.67
CA ARG A 82 17.35 17.94 -5.36
C ARG A 82 17.92 17.27 -6.60
N LEU A 83 17.08 16.63 -7.42
CA LEU A 83 17.51 16.00 -8.68
C LEU A 83 18.11 17.03 -9.65
N GLU A 84 17.50 18.20 -9.80
CA GLU A 84 18.07 19.33 -10.56
C GLU A 84 19.48 19.70 -10.06
N ARG A 85 19.65 19.79 -8.72
CA ARG A 85 20.95 20.08 -8.11
C ARG A 85 21.97 18.98 -8.36
N GLU A 86 21.57 17.72 -8.26
CA GLU A 86 22.48 16.58 -8.52
C GLU A 86 22.91 16.54 -10.00
N ALA A 87 22.02 16.87 -10.94
CA ALA A 87 22.36 16.94 -12.35
C ALA A 87 23.49 17.95 -12.68
N GLY A 88 23.64 18.99 -11.84
CA GLY A 88 24.70 19.99 -12.01
C GLY A 88 25.99 19.73 -11.21
N ARG A 89 26.06 18.70 -10.35
CA ARG A 89 27.20 18.53 -9.43
C ARG A 89 27.66 17.08 -9.22
N ASN A 90 26.79 16.11 -9.52
CA ASN A 90 27.08 14.70 -9.28
C ASN A 90 27.52 14.04 -10.56
N VAL A 91 28.73 13.48 -10.59
CA VAL A 91 29.34 12.89 -11.79
C VAL A 91 28.54 11.76 -12.39
N GLU A 92 27.96 10.89 -11.55
CA GLU A 92 27.08 9.78 -11.98
C GLU A 92 25.84 10.31 -12.70
N VAL A 93 25.21 11.36 -12.14
CA VAL A 93 24.03 11.99 -12.74
C VAL A 93 24.39 12.76 -13.99
N MET A 94 25.54 13.46 -14.00
CA MET A 94 26.05 14.15 -15.19
C MET A 94 26.30 13.17 -16.35
N ARG A 95 26.80 11.97 -16.06
CA ARG A 95 26.96 10.90 -17.06
C ARG A 95 25.60 10.42 -17.58
N LEU A 96 24.66 10.07 -16.70
CA LEU A 96 23.31 9.60 -17.08
C LEU A 96 22.55 10.63 -17.93
N CYS A 97 22.68 11.91 -17.56
CA CYS A 97 21.97 13.00 -18.21
C CYS A 97 22.79 13.64 -19.34
N GLN A 98 23.98 13.13 -19.70
CA GLN A 98 24.86 13.67 -20.73
C GLN A 98 25.16 15.17 -20.48
N ARG A 99 25.41 15.54 -19.23
CA ARG A 99 25.62 16.93 -18.74
C ARG A 99 24.39 17.85 -18.92
N LEU A 100 23.22 17.30 -19.23
CA LEU A 100 21.99 18.08 -19.25
C LEU A 100 21.49 18.30 -17.81
N VAL A 101 21.02 19.52 -17.53
CA VAL A 101 20.49 19.93 -16.22
C VAL A 101 19.03 20.34 -16.39
N PRO A 102 18.07 19.38 -16.39
CA PRO A 102 16.66 19.70 -16.44
C PRO A 102 16.23 20.45 -15.18
N ASP A 103 15.43 21.50 -15.33
CA ASP A 103 14.85 22.23 -14.20
C ASP A 103 13.86 21.39 -13.42
N HIS A 104 13.69 21.69 -12.14
CA HIS A 104 12.83 20.91 -11.22
C HIS A 104 11.35 20.84 -11.64
N LYS A 105 10.86 21.82 -12.40
CA LYS A 105 9.50 21.82 -12.94
C LYS A 105 9.39 20.79 -14.06
N THR A 106 10.32 20.78 -14.99
CA THR A 106 10.41 19.79 -16.07
C THR A 106 10.50 18.36 -15.48
N ILE A 107 11.35 18.15 -14.46
CA ILE A 107 11.46 16.88 -13.76
C ILE A 107 10.12 16.48 -13.12
N ALA A 108 9.46 17.39 -12.40
CA ALA A 108 8.19 17.11 -11.74
C ALA A 108 7.05 16.82 -12.74
N ASP A 109 6.96 17.60 -13.81
CA ASP A 109 5.94 17.42 -14.86
C ASP A 109 6.15 16.07 -15.59
N PHE A 110 7.38 15.66 -15.86
CA PHE A 110 7.66 14.34 -16.44
C PHE A 110 7.03 13.20 -15.64
N ARG A 111 7.23 13.13 -14.32
CA ARG A 111 6.65 12.09 -13.45
C ARG A 111 5.12 12.18 -13.43
N LYS A 112 4.58 13.39 -13.40
CA LYS A 112 3.14 13.65 -13.39
C LYS A 112 2.47 13.18 -14.68
N ASP A 113 3.07 13.47 -15.83
CA ASP A 113 2.47 13.29 -17.14
C ASP A 113 2.68 11.87 -17.70
N ASN A 114 3.76 11.19 -17.31
CA ASN A 114 4.13 9.86 -17.81
C ASN A 114 3.81 8.71 -16.81
N GLY A 115 2.87 8.90 -15.90
CA GLY A 115 2.59 7.93 -14.84
C GLY A 115 2.23 6.52 -15.32
N ARG A 116 1.50 6.38 -16.43
CA ARG A 116 1.16 5.08 -17.02
C ARG A 116 2.40 4.39 -17.60
N ALA A 117 3.21 5.14 -18.33
CA ALA A 117 4.45 4.63 -18.92
C ALA A 117 5.44 4.17 -17.84
N ILE A 118 5.64 4.95 -16.78
CA ILE A 118 6.50 4.59 -15.64
C ILE A 118 6.03 3.27 -14.99
N ARG A 119 4.72 3.05 -14.84
CA ARG A 119 4.22 1.76 -14.31
C ARG A 119 4.51 0.59 -15.24
N LYS A 120 4.43 0.80 -16.57
CA LYS A 120 4.82 -0.22 -17.55
C LYS A 120 6.32 -0.56 -17.50
N VAL A 121 7.18 0.41 -17.19
CA VAL A 121 8.62 0.15 -16.96
C VAL A 121 8.82 -0.85 -15.81
N CYS A 122 8.06 -0.72 -14.72
CA CYS A 122 8.11 -1.70 -13.62
C CYS A 122 7.69 -3.10 -14.07
N VAL A 123 6.62 -3.20 -14.86
CA VAL A 123 6.17 -4.49 -15.41
C VAL A 123 7.25 -5.09 -16.32
N ARG A 124 7.86 -4.28 -17.19
CA ARG A 124 8.97 -4.72 -18.08
C ARG A 124 10.16 -5.24 -17.27
N PHE A 125 10.50 -4.56 -16.16
CA PHE A 125 11.58 -5.03 -15.29
C PHE A 125 11.27 -6.39 -14.63
N VAL A 126 10.02 -6.63 -14.21
CA VAL A 126 9.58 -7.95 -13.69
C VAL A 126 9.68 -9.01 -14.78
N THR A 127 9.30 -8.69 -16.04
CA THR A 127 9.48 -9.59 -17.18
C THR A 127 10.95 -9.97 -17.37
N LEU A 128 11.86 -9.00 -17.30
CA LEU A 128 13.31 -9.27 -17.34
C LEU A 128 13.77 -10.19 -16.20
N CYS A 129 13.33 -9.93 -14.98
CA CYS A 129 13.64 -10.80 -13.84
C CYS A 129 13.20 -12.26 -14.07
N ARG A 130 12.03 -12.45 -14.71
CA ARG A 130 11.53 -13.77 -15.09
C ARG A 130 12.42 -14.40 -16.17
N GLN A 131 12.80 -13.66 -17.20
CA GLN A 131 13.71 -14.11 -18.26
C GLN A 131 15.09 -14.52 -17.71
N PHE A 132 15.55 -13.85 -16.67
CA PHE A 132 16.77 -14.21 -15.93
C PHE A 132 16.60 -15.41 -14.98
N GLY A 133 15.43 -16.05 -14.94
CA GLY A 133 15.17 -17.20 -14.08
C GLY A 133 14.99 -16.87 -12.60
N LEU A 134 14.89 -15.59 -12.22
CA LEU A 134 14.80 -15.18 -10.82
C LEU A 134 13.41 -15.40 -10.20
N LEU A 135 12.39 -15.75 -10.99
CA LEU A 135 11.00 -15.90 -10.57
C LEU A 135 10.43 -17.29 -10.93
N ALA A 136 11.27 -18.31 -10.95
CA ALA A 136 10.91 -19.66 -11.44
C ALA A 136 9.99 -20.45 -10.47
N GLU A 137 10.01 -20.17 -9.16
CA GLU A 137 9.29 -20.98 -8.17
C GLU A 137 7.78 -20.72 -8.12
N ALA A 138 7.28 -19.67 -8.76
CA ALA A 138 5.88 -19.28 -8.78
C ALA A 138 5.19 -19.32 -7.38
N SER A 139 5.95 -18.94 -6.34
CA SER A 139 5.50 -18.84 -4.95
C SER A 139 5.69 -17.41 -4.44
N VAL A 140 4.62 -16.80 -3.93
CA VAL A 140 4.62 -15.42 -3.47
C VAL A 140 3.95 -15.24 -2.11
N ALA A 141 4.43 -14.24 -1.37
CA ALA A 141 3.75 -13.75 -0.16
C ALA A 141 3.05 -12.42 -0.49
N ILE A 142 1.76 -12.30 -0.10
CA ILE A 142 0.99 -11.07 -0.28
C ILE A 142 0.85 -10.36 1.05
N ASP A 143 1.12 -9.03 1.04
CA ASP A 143 0.93 -8.16 2.21
C ASP A 143 0.59 -6.72 1.82
N GLY A 144 -0.01 -6.00 2.77
CA GLY A 144 -0.36 -4.61 2.67
C GLY A 144 0.37 -3.74 3.70
N ALA A 145 0.91 -2.62 3.25
CA ALA A 145 1.52 -1.64 4.15
C ALA A 145 0.90 -0.27 3.99
N LYS A 146 0.64 0.39 5.11
CA LYS A 146 0.07 1.74 5.12
C LYS A 146 1.18 2.77 4.96
N PHE A 147 0.98 3.73 4.04
CA PHE A 147 1.85 4.88 3.80
C PHE A 147 1.07 6.18 3.96
N LYS A 148 1.68 7.16 4.61
CA LYS A 148 1.05 8.46 4.85
C LYS A 148 0.90 9.23 3.54
N ALA A 149 -0.25 9.88 3.34
CA ALA A 149 -0.46 10.80 2.24
C ALA A 149 0.12 12.20 2.53
N VAL A 150 0.15 13.07 1.51
CA VAL A 150 0.39 14.51 1.67
C VAL A 150 -0.84 15.14 2.32
N ASN A 151 -1.07 14.77 3.56
CA ASN A 151 -2.22 15.26 4.32
C ASN A 151 -1.90 15.32 5.81
N THR A 152 -2.58 16.19 6.54
CA THR A 152 -2.60 16.18 8.00
C THR A 152 -3.88 15.51 8.49
N ARG A 153 -3.79 14.84 9.65
CA ARG A 153 -4.94 14.19 10.27
C ARG A 153 -6.12 15.15 10.46
N ASP A 154 -5.84 16.42 10.70
CA ASP A 154 -6.87 17.44 10.97
C ASP A 154 -7.66 17.86 9.73
N ARG A 155 -7.05 17.72 8.54
CA ARG A 155 -7.70 18.01 7.27
C ARG A 155 -8.48 16.84 6.66
N ASN A 156 -8.60 15.72 7.36
CA ASN A 156 -9.47 14.62 6.99
C ASN A 156 -10.77 14.72 7.78
N VAL A 157 -11.87 15.04 7.10
CA VAL A 157 -13.20 15.21 7.67
C VAL A 157 -13.90 13.87 7.75
N THR A 158 -14.43 13.54 8.93
CA THR A 158 -15.22 12.33 9.19
C THR A 158 -16.43 12.72 10.05
N LYS A 159 -17.50 11.94 10.01
CA LYS A 159 -18.75 12.21 10.77
C LYS A 159 -18.47 12.52 12.26
N GLY A 160 -17.61 11.75 12.91
CA GLY A 160 -17.26 11.98 14.31
C GLY A 160 -16.48 13.28 14.57
N LYS A 161 -15.72 13.77 13.57
CA LYS A 161 -15.02 15.07 13.70
C LYS A 161 -15.97 16.23 13.48
N VAL A 162 -16.86 16.13 12.48
CA VAL A 162 -17.89 17.16 12.23
C VAL A 162 -18.76 17.33 13.46
N LYS A 163 -19.27 16.23 14.03
CA LYS A 163 -20.10 16.28 15.25
C LYS A 163 -19.39 16.99 16.40
N ARG A 164 -18.17 16.54 16.73
CA ARG A 164 -17.39 17.16 17.83
C ARG A 164 -17.10 18.63 17.58
N ARG A 165 -16.79 19.02 16.34
CA ARG A 165 -16.50 20.42 16.04
C ARG A 165 -17.75 21.29 16.11
N ARG A 166 -18.91 20.79 15.70
CA ARG A 166 -20.20 21.47 15.90
C ARG A 166 -20.50 21.71 17.38
N GLU A 167 -20.41 20.69 18.20
CA GLU A 167 -20.58 20.78 19.66
C GLU A 167 -19.66 21.87 20.25
N GLN A 168 -18.37 21.88 19.90
CA GLN A 168 -17.43 22.91 20.34
C GLN A 168 -17.78 24.32 19.89
N ILE A 169 -18.29 24.47 18.68
CA ILE A 169 -18.72 25.78 18.15
C ILE A 169 -19.97 26.25 18.90
N GLU A 170 -20.97 25.40 19.08
CA GLU A 170 -22.18 25.69 19.81
C GLU A 170 -21.90 26.12 21.26
N GLU A 171 -21.05 25.41 21.97
CA GLU A 171 -20.60 25.77 23.32
C GLU A 171 -19.87 27.14 23.32
N SER A 172 -19.03 27.39 22.32
CA SER A 172 -18.30 28.66 22.20
C SER A 172 -19.22 29.82 21.89
N VAL A 173 -20.19 29.63 21.01
CA VAL A 173 -21.21 30.65 20.70
C VAL A 173 -22.06 30.96 21.92
N ALA A 174 -22.54 29.94 22.63
CA ALA A 174 -23.31 30.13 23.87
C ALA A 174 -22.53 30.91 24.93
N ARG A 175 -21.26 30.57 25.11
CA ARG A 175 -20.36 31.29 26.05
C ARG A 175 -20.14 32.74 25.62
N TYR A 176 -19.97 33.04 24.34
CA TYR A 176 -19.77 34.41 23.86
C TYR A 176 -21.06 35.23 23.91
N LEU A 177 -22.22 34.63 23.67
CA LEU A 177 -23.53 35.28 23.86
C LEU A 177 -23.73 35.65 25.33
N HIS A 178 -23.43 34.78 26.27
CA HIS A 178 -23.48 35.08 27.71
C HIS A 178 -22.52 36.23 28.11
N GLN A 179 -21.34 36.31 27.49
CA GLN A 179 -20.40 37.40 27.72
C GLN A 179 -20.91 38.74 27.15
N LEU A 180 -21.61 38.71 26.02
CA LEU A 180 -22.27 39.88 25.44
C LEU A 180 -23.37 40.41 26.38
N ASP A 181 -24.24 39.51 26.84
CA ASP A 181 -25.31 39.79 27.81
C ASP A 181 -24.78 40.43 29.10
N SER A 182 -23.64 39.88 29.58
CA SER A 182 -22.97 40.43 30.78
C SER A 182 -22.34 41.81 30.51
N ALA A 183 -21.81 42.05 29.33
CA ALA A 183 -21.25 43.33 28.91
C ALA A 183 -22.34 44.39 28.74
N ASP A 184 -23.52 44.02 28.28
CA ASP A 184 -24.65 44.94 28.05
C ASP A 184 -25.23 45.51 29.35
N ARG A 185 -25.02 44.80 30.48
CA ARG A 185 -25.41 45.22 31.82
C ARG A 185 -24.42 46.19 32.50
N GLN A 186 -23.26 46.46 31.87
CA GLN A 186 -22.22 47.37 32.40
C GLN A 186 -22.39 48.75 31.83
N GLU A 187 -21.85 49.78 32.57
CA GLU A 187 -21.88 51.18 32.10
C GLU A 187 -21.12 51.35 30.76
N PRO A 188 -21.59 52.25 29.90
CA PRO A 188 -20.95 52.54 28.59
C PRO A 188 -19.51 53.01 28.77
N SER A 189 -18.57 52.33 28.13
CA SER A 189 -17.14 52.68 28.11
C SER A 189 -16.52 52.29 26.76
N LEU A 190 -15.43 52.93 26.36
CA LEU A 190 -14.68 52.58 25.14
C LEU A 190 -14.19 51.11 25.18
N ALA A 191 -13.79 50.66 26.37
CA ALA A 191 -13.39 49.27 26.59
C ALA A 191 -14.54 48.26 26.36
N ARG A 192 -15.77 48.63 26.80
CA ARG A 192 -16.98 47.85 26.56
C ARG A 192 -17.29 47.76 25.06
N THR A 193 -17.31 48.88 24.37
CA THR A 193 -17.59 48.91 22.92
C THR A 193 -16.61 48.04 22.13
N THR A 194 -15.31 48.16 22.44
CA THR A 194 -14.26 47.31 21.80
C THR A 194 -14.45 45.84 22.12
N LYS A 195 -14.80 45.48 23.34
CA LYS A 195 -15.04 44.10 23.77
C LYS A 195 -16.26 43.52 23.06
N THR A 196 -17.35 44.24 23.01
CA THR A 196 -18.61 43.85 22.36
C THR A 196 -18.39 43.61 20.88
N ALA A 197 -17.74 44.55 20.15
CA ALA A 197 -17.39 44.37 18.75
C ALA A 197 -16.58 43.11 18.51
N ARG A 198 -15.52 42.84 19.28
CA ARG A 198 -14.69 41.63 19.16
C ARG A 198 -15.49 40.35 19.40
N LEU A 199 -16.44 40.33 20.34
CA LEU A 199 -17.28 39.18 20.61
C LEU A 199 -18.26 38.93 19.45
N THR A 200 -18.88 40.01 18.92
CA THR A 200 -19.75 39.90 17.76
C THR A 200 -19.03 39.35 16.52
N ASP A 201 -17.82 39.84 16.25
CA ASP A 201 -16.97 39.32 15.16
C ASP A 201 -16.65 37.82 15.34
N LYS A 202 -16.29 37.41 16.56
CA LYS A 202 -16.02 36.01 16.87
C LYS A 202 -17.24 35.12 16.65
N ILE A 203 -18.42 35.57 17.05
CA ILE A 203 -19.67 34.82 16.84
C ILE A 203 -19.98 34.73 15.33
N ALA A 204 -19.80 35.82 14.57
CA ALA A 204 -19.98 35.81 13.13
C ALA A 204 -19.05 34.81 12.42
N MET A 205 -17.77 34.80 12.79
CA MET A 205 -16.80 33.81 12.29
C MET A 205 -17.18 32.36 12.63
N LEU A 206 -17.64 32.10 13.84
CA LEU A 206 -18.07 30.76 14.26
C LEU A 206 -19.34 30.29 13.52
N ARG A 207 -20.29 31.21 13.25
CA ARG A 207 -21.47 30.90 12.44
C ARG A 207 -21.08 30.57 11.00
N GLN A 208 -20.19 31.34 10.40
CA GLN A 208 -19.67 31.04 9.07
C GLN A 208 -18.94 29.69 9.01
N GLU A 209 -18.17 29.36 10.07
CA GLU A 209 -17.55 28.02 10.18
C GLU A 209 -18.59 26.91 10.29
N MET A 210 -19.70 27.13 11.00
CA MET A 210 -20.81 26.19 11.13
C MET A 210 -21.49 25.91 9.77
N GLU A 211 -21.74 26.94 8.98
CA GLU A 211 -22.29 26.82 7.61
C GLU A 211 -21.33 26.01 6.72
N ARG A 212 -20.04 26.33 6.76
CA ARG A 212 -18.99 25.58 6.03
C ARG A 212 -18.94 24.11 6.44
N LEU A 213 -19.06 23.82 7.73
CA LEU A 213 -19.10 22.43 8.24
C LEU A 213 -20.36 21.71 7.74
N GLY A 214 -21.49 22.39 7.63
CA GLY A 214 -22.72 21.84 7.05
C GLY A 214 -22.57 21.45 5.60
N ALA A 215 -21.95 22.32 4.78
CA ALA A 215 -21.65 22.01 3.38
C ALA A 215 -20.69 20.82 3.23
N LEU A 216 -19.62 20.79 4.04
CA LEU A 216 -18.68 19.66 4.05
C LEU A 216 -19.33 18.36 4.53
N GLU A 217 -20.26 18.41 5.47
CA GLU A 217 -21.00 17.24 5.94
C GLU A 217 -21.89 16.67 4.82
N THR A 218 -22.60 17.53 4.09
CA THR A 218 -23.42 17.12 2.95
C THR A 218 -22.59 16.44 1.87
N GLU A 219 -21.45 17.05 1.50
CA GLU A 219 -20.51 16.46 0.56
C GLU A 219 -19.95 15.13 1.06
N MET A 220 -19.55 15.06 2.33
CA MET A 220 -19.04 13.83 2.94
C MET A 220 -20.07 12.69 2.94
N LEU A 221 -21.33 12.99 3.23
CA LEU A 221 -22.40 11.98 3.24
C LEU A 221 -22.73 11.46 1.84
N SER A 222 -22.39 12.18 0.78
CA SER A 222 -22.51 11.71 -0.60
C SER A 222 -21.40 10.74 -1.02
N THR A 223 -20.31 10.60 -0.24
CA THR A 223 -19.24 9.64 -0.51
C THR A 223 -19.56 8.29 0.12
N GLU A 224 -19.20 7.17 -0.54
CA GLU A 224 -19.49 5.80 -0.07
C GLU A 224 -18.89 5.52 1.33
N ASP A 225 -17.71 6.05 1.61
CA ASP A 225 -16.96 5.85 2.84
C ASP A 225 -17.15 6.95 3.89
N GLN A 226 -18.03 7.90 3.63
CA GLN A 226 -18.38 9.01 4.52
C GLN A 226 -17.16 9.74 5.11
N GLN A 227 -16.15 9.99 4.29
CA GLN A 227 -14.98 10.81 4.61
C GLN A 227 -14.54 11.66 3.42
N ILE A 228 -13.99 12.83 3.75
CA ILE A 228 -13.39 13.75 2.77
C ILE A 228 -12.03 14.19 3.28
N SER A 229 -11.04 14.12 2.42
CA SER A 229 -9.73 14.72 2.66
C SER A 229 -9.60 16.03 1.92
N LEU A 230 -9.43 17.14 2.65
CA LEU A 230 -9.34 18.49 2.10
C LEU A 230 -8.00 18.78 1.38
N THR A 231 -7.01 17.92 1.54
CA THR A 231 -5.68 18.15 0.93
C THR A 231 -5.42 17.19 -0.22
N ASP A 232 -5.79 15.92 -0.05
CA ASP A 232 -5.65 14.85 -1.03
C ASP A 232 -6.99 14.09 -1.08
N PRO A 233 -7.81 14.29 -2.11
CA PRO A 233 -9.20 13.81 -2.15
C PRO A 233 -9.31 12.30 -2.10
N ASP A 234 -8.29 11.56 -2.54
CA ASP A 234 -8.29 10.11 -2.58
C ASP A 234 -7.73 9.48 -1.29
N ALA A 235 -7.05 10.27 -0.43
CA ALA A 235 -6.49 9.75 0.81
C ALA A 235 -7.58 9.44 1.84
N ARG A 236 -7.43 8.35 2.58
CA ARG A 236 -8.40 7.88 3.57
C ARG A 236 -7.76 7.66 4.94
N SER A 237 -8.60 7.72 5.97
CA SER A 237 -8.20 7.37 7.33
C SER A 237 -8.02 5.84 7.42
N MET A 238 -6.82 5.41 7.79
CA MET A 238 -6.45 4.01 7.90
C MET A 238 -6.05 3.66 9.31
N ALA A 239 -6.56 2.55 9.84
CA ALA A 239 -6.12 2.03 11.11
C ALA A 239 -4.69 1.48 10.98
N THR A 240 -3.79 1.91 11.87
CA THR A 240 -2.39 1.44 11.91
C THR A 240 -2.12 0.49 13.07
N SER A 241 -3.03 0.43 14.05
CA SER A 241 -2.97 -0.49 15.18
C SER A 241 -4.36 -0.71 15.76
N GLY A 242 -4.57 -1.79 16.51
CA GLY A 242 -5.81 -2.07 17.23
C GLY A 242 -6.21 -1.01 18.27
N ARG A 243 -5.32 -0.06 18.60
CA ARG A 243 -5.57 1.07 19.53
C ARG A 243 -6.09 2.34 18.86
N GLY A 244 -6.44 2.30 17.57
CA GLY A 244 -7.14 3.39 16.90
C GLY A 244 -6.30 4.64 16.53
N SER A 245 -4.98 4.59 16.65
CA SER A 245 -4.10 5.61 16.07
C SER A 245 -4.06 5.45 14.56
N GLY A 246 -4.98 6.09 13.86
CA GLY A 246 -5.03 6.05 12.39
C GLY A 246 -4.12 7.10 11.76
N MET A 247 -3.61 6.80 10.57
CA MET A 247 -3.01 7.78 9.67
C MET A 247 -3.96 8.05 8.50
N VAL A 248 -3.83 9.23 7.90
CA VAL A 248 -4.47 9.52 6.61
C VAL A 248 -3.47 9.17 5.51
N GLY A 249 -3.83 8.25 4.66
CA GLY A 249 -2.90 7.71 3.69
C GLY A 249 -3.52 6.74 2.70
N TYR A 250 -2.67 5.86 2.21
CA TYR A 250 -2.98 4.81 1.25
C TYR A 250 -2.49 3.46 1.76
N ASN A 251 -3.11 2.43 1.27
CA ASN A 251 -2.72 1.05 1.49
C ASN A 251 -1.97 0.55 0.25
N VAL A 252 -0.71 0.18 0.41
CA VAL A 252 0.10 -0.39 -0.65
C VAL A 252 0.09 -1.89 -0.52
N GLN A 253 -0.49 -2.57 -1.49
CA GLN A 253 -0.49 -4.02 -1.63
C GLN A 253 0.72 -4.46 -2.42
N SER A 254 1.38 -5.55 -2.02
CA SER A 254 2.48 -6.15 -2.75
C SER A 254 2.41 -7.68 -2.74
N ALA A 255 2.77 -8.29 -3.86
CA ALA A 255 3.06 -9.70 -3.97
C ALA A 255 4.57 -9.87 -4.17
N VAL A 256 5.22 -10.56 -3.28
CA VAL A 256 6.67 -10.67 -3.17
C VAL A 256 7.09 -12.12 -3.37
N ASP A 257 8.03 -12.36 -4.27
CA ASP A 257 8.63 -13.68 -4.50
C ASP A 257 9.30 -14.22 -3.23
N THR A 258 9.01 -15.47 -2.88
CA THR A 258 9.47 -16.06 -1.62
C THR A 258 10.96 -16.38 -1.58
N LYS A 259 11.61 -16.51 -2.73
CA LYS A 259 13.03 -16.88 -2.84
C LYS A 259 13.96 -15.67 -2.87
N HIS A 260 13.71 -14.78 -3.81
CA HIS A 260 14.59 -13.62 -4.06
C HIS A 260 14.06 -12.33 -3.47
N HIS A 261 12.85 -12.33 -2.88
CA HIS A 261 12.17 -11.18 -2.29
C HIS A 261 11.92 -10.05 -3.29
N LEU A 262 11.75 -10.38 -4.58
CA LEU A 262 11.40 -9.42 -5.62
C LEU A 262 9.91 -9.12 -5.56
N ILE A 263 9.54 -7.85 -5.70
CA ILE A 263 8.13 -7.45 -5.81
C ILE A 263 7.66 -7.75 -7.23
N VAL A 264 6.83 -8.77 -7.39
CA VAL A 264 6.26 -9.22 -8.67
C VAL A 264 5.10 -8.34 -9.10
N ALA A 265 4.22 -8.01 -8.16
CA ALA A 265 3.08 -7.13 -8.40
C ALA A 265 2.87 -6.19 -7.22
N HIS A 266 2.42 -4.98 -7.49
CA HIS A 266 2.04 -4.02 -6.46
C HIS A 266 0.84 -3.19 -6.90
N GLU A 267 0.11 -2.68 -5.92
CA GLU A 267 -0.98 -1.75 -6.14
C GLU A 267 -1.12 -0.78 -4.98
N VAL A 268 -1.51 0.45 -5.27
CA VAL A 268 -1.88 1.43 -4.25
C VAL A 268 -3.39 1.55 -4.24
N THR A 269 -4.00 1.33 -3.09
CA THR A 269 -5.44 1.49 -2.89
C THR A 269 -5.72 2.44 -1.74
N ASN A 270 -6.90 3.04 -1.73
CA ASN A 270 -7.41 3.81 -0.60
C ASN A 270 -8.34 3.00 0.32
N VAL A 271 -8.48 1.71 0.05
CA VAL A 271 -9.23 0.79 0.92
C VAL A 271 -8.41 0.47 2.17
N GLY A 272 -8.94 0.76 3.35
CA GLY A 272 -8.23 0.61 4.63
C GLY A 272 -8.09 -0.84 5.12
N THR A 273 -8.82 -1.79 4.53
CA THR A 273 -8.80 -3.22 4.88
C THR A 273 -8.21 -4.06 3.75
N ASP A 274 -7.52 -5.14 4.12
CA ASP A 274 -6.89 -6.05 3.16
C ASP A 274 -7.82 -7.21 2.74
N ARG A 275 -9.02 -7.29 3.35
CA ARG A 275 -9.96 -8.42 3.28
C ARG A 275 -10.48 -8.75 1.88
N ALA A 276 -10.53 -7.75 0.98
CA ALA A 276 -11.01 -7.90 -0.40
C ALA A 276 -9.88 -7.66 -1.43
N GLN A 277 -8.61 -7.89 -1.04
CA GLN A 277 -7.47 -7.60 -1.90
C GLN A 277 -6.74 -8.88 -2.38
N LEU A 278 -7.03 -10.04 -1.77
CA LEU A 278 -6.29 -11.28 -2.02
C LEU A 278 -6.41 -11.75 -3.47
N ALA A 279 -7.64 -11.97 -3.94
CA ALA A 279 -7.90 -12.54 -5.26
C ALA A 279 -7.40 -11.62 -6.38
N HIS A 280 -7.60 -10.31 -6.22
CA HIS A 280 -7.14 -9.31 -7.16
C HIS A 280 -5.61 -9.32 -7.29
N MET A 281 -4.89 -9.25 -6.17
CA MET A 281 -3.42 -9.27 -6.16
C MET A 281 -2.86 -10.61 -6.67
N ALA A 282 -3.46 -11.72 -6.27
CA ALA A 282 -3.04 -13.06 -6.70
C ALA A 282 -3.20 -13.25 -8.22
N LYS A 283 -4.33 -12.84 -8.81
CA LYS A 283 -4.56 -12.91 -10.26
C LYS A 283 -3.59 -12.03 -11.04
N ARG A 284 -3.31 -10.81 -10.56
CA ARG A 284 -2.30 -9.93 -11.19
C ARG A 284 -0.91 -10.54 -11.13
N THR A 285 -0.56 -11.17 -10.02
CA THR A 285 0.73 -11.85 -9.86
C THR A 285 0.85 -13.04 -10.80
N LYS A 286 -0.20 -13.86 -10.90
CA LYS A 286 -0.25 -14.98 -11.81
C LYS A 286 -0.04 -14.54 -13.27
N ALA A 287 -0.69 -13.45 -13.68
CA ALA A 287 -0.51 -12.86 -15.01
C ALA A 287 0.91 -12.31 -15.23
N ALA A 288 1.52 -11.67 -14.22
CA ALA A 288 2.88 -11.13 -14.33
C ALA A 288 3.96 -12.22 -14.42
N LEU A 289 3.72 -13.36 -13.76
CA LEU A 289 4.60 -14.54 -13.82
C LEU A 289 4.37 -15.41 -15.06
N GLU A 290 3.24 -15.20 -15.76
CA GLU A 290 2.81 -16.05 -16.91
C GLU A 290 2.84 -17.54 -16.56
N THR A 291 2.31 -17.90 -15.40
CA THR A 291 2.29 -19.26 -14.88
C THR A 291 0.87 -19.81 -14.79
N ASP A 292 0.71 -21.12 -15.01
CA ASP A 292 -0.59 -21.79 -14.83
C ASP A 292 -0.88 -22.13 -13.37
N GLN A 293 0.17 -22.23 -12.56
CA GLN A 293 0.06 -22.52 -11.14
C GLN A 293 0.78 -21.46 -10.32
N LEU A 294 0.13 -20.95 -9.29
CA LEU A 294 0.69 -19.97 -8.38
C LEU A 294 0.38 -20.39 -6.94
N GLU A 295 1.39 -20.41 -6.10
CA GLU A 295 1.25 -20.54 -4.65
C GLU A 295 1.26 -19.15 -4.00
N VAL A 296 0.27 -18.87 -3.15
CA VAL A 296 0.11 -17.60 -2.45
C VAL A 296 0.04 -17.83 -0.96
N VAL A 297 0.88 -17.12 -0.21
CA VAL A 297 0.84 -17.09 1.25
C VAL A 297 0.43 -15.69 1.72
N ALA A 298 -0.58 -15.59 2.59
CA ALA A 298 -1.06 -14.32 3.12
C ALA A 298 -1.37 -14.40 4.62
N ASP A 299 -1.56 -13.23 5.27
CA ASP A 299 -1.95 -13.22 6.67
C ASP A 299 -3.48 -13.36 6.85
N ARG A 300 -3.90 -13.52 8.11
CA ARG A 300 -5.33 -13.63 8.45
C ARG A 300 -6.17 -12.41 8.11
N GLY A 301 -5.55 -11.24 7.87
CA GLY A 301 -6.22 -10.00 7.48
C GLY A 301 -6.87 -10.08 6.11
N TYR A 302 -6.32 -10.96 5.26
CA TYR A 302 -6.83 -11.26 3.91
C TYR A 302 -7.93 -12.31 3.89
N PHE A 303 -8.19 -12.98 5.02
CA PHE A 303 -9.14 -14.09 5.02
C PHE A 303 -10.57 -13.63 4.69
N SER A 304 -11.05 -14.08 3.55
CA SER A 304 -12.44 -14.00 3.12
C SER A 304 -12.78 -15.28 2.34
N GLY A 305 -13.87 -15.96 2.69
CA GLY A 305 -14.26 -17.19 1.98
C GLY A 305 -14.42 -16.97 0.46
N ASN A 306 -15.02 -15.83 0.08
CA ASN A 306 -15.23 -15.51 -1.34
C ASN A 306 -13.88 -15.27 -2.07
N GLU A 307 -12.95 -14.53 -1.44
CA GLU A 307 -11.61 -14.28 -2.02
C GLU A 307 -10.82 -15.61 -2.21
N VAL A 308 -10.91 -16.51 -1.22
CA VAL A 308 -10.29 -17.84 -1.31
C VAL A 308 -10.92 -18.67 -2.44
N LEU A 309 -12.26 -18.65 -2.56
CA LEU A 309 -12.98 -19.30 -3.65
C LEU A 309 -12.57 -18.74 -5.03
N ASP A 310 -12.44 -17.42 -5.14
CA ASP A 310 -12.04 -16.76 -6.39
C ASP A 310 -10.58 -17.07 -6.78
N CYS A 311 -9.70 -17.23 -5.80
CA CYS A 311 -8.35 -17.76 -6.02
C CYS A 311 -8.39 -19.20 -6.51
N HIS A 312 -9.17 -20.06 -5.84
CA HIS A 312 -9.32 -21.47 -6.23
C HIS A 312 -9.84 -21.62 -7.66
N LYS A 313 -10.88 -20.87 -8.03
CA LYS A 313 -11.42 -20.83 -9.41
C LYS A 313 -10.39 -20.36 -10.46
N ALA A 314 -9.44 -19.53 -10.04
CA ALA A 314 -8.36 -19.05 -10.90
C ALA A 314 -7.15 -20.00 -10.94
N GLY A 315 -7.22 -21.20 -10.32
CA GLY A 315 -6.10 -22.13 -10.26
C GLY A 315 -4.93 -21.59 -9.41
N ILE A 316 -5.24 -20.88 -8.32
CA ILE A 316 -4.26 -20.30 -7.39
C ILE A 316 -4.41 -21.01 -6.05
N THR A 317 -3.32 -21.61 -5.58
CA THR A 317 -3.24 -22.29 -4.28
C THR A 317 -2.95 -21.25 -3.20
N VAL A 318 -3.85 -21.12 -2.22
CA VAL A 318 -3.72 -20.14 -1.15
C VAL A 318 -3.48 -20.83 0.19
N THR A 319 -2.55 -20.29 0.99
CA THR A 319 -2.31 -20.68 2.37
C THR A 319 -2.38 -19.46 3.27
N LEU A 320 -3.38 -19.40 4.16
CA LEU A 320 -3.55 -18.31 5.12
C LEU A 320 -4.40 -18.76 6.32
N PRO A 321 -4.14 -18.20 7.52
CA PRO A 321 -4.86 -18.58 8.73
C PRO A 321 -6.26 -18.00 8.79
N LYS A 322 -7.24 -18.82 9.21
CA LYS A 322 -8.63 -18.40 9.46
C LYS A 322 -8.70 -17.54 10.74
N PRO A 323 -9.31 -16.34 10.72
CA PRO A 323 -9.50 -15.56 11.92
C PRO A 323 -10.52 -16.23 12.85
N GLN A 324 -10.21 -16.27 14.14
CA GLN A 324 -11.16 -16.71 15.16
C GLN A 324 -12.06 -15.52 15.52
N THR A 325 -13.27 -15.51 14.96
CA THR A 325 -14.25 -14.41 15.18
C THR A 325 -15.17 -14.65 16.37
N SER A 326 -15.19 -15.86 16.93
CA SER A 326 -16.04 -16.22 18.06
C SER A 326 -15.32 -15.96 19.40
N ASN A 327 -15.99 -15.25 20.31
CA ASN A 327 -15.54 -15.09 21.69
C ASN A 327 -15.74 -16.36 22.56
N ASN A 328 -16.25 -17.44 22.00
CA ASN A 328 -16.54 -18.67 22.74
C ASN A 328 -15.27 -19.26 23.37
N ARG A 329 -14.15 -19.26 22.65
CA ARG A 329 -12.89 -19.77 23.18
C ARG A 329 -12.39 -18.99 24.41
N LEU A 330 -12.57 -17.68 24.43
CA LEU A 330 -12.25 -16.83 25.59
C LEU A 330 -13.15 -17.13 26.80
N LYS A 331 -14.37 -17.65 26.55
CA LYS A 331 -15.32 -18.06 27.58
C LYS A 331 -15.17 -19.54 27.97
N GLY A 332 -14.13 -20.23 27.53
CA GLY A 332 -13.94 -21.67 27.74
C GLY A 332 -14.95 -22.56 27.00
N MET A 333 -15.60 -22.02 25.96
CA MET A 333 -16.62 -22.74 25.19
C MET A 333 -16.04 -23.24 23.86
N PHE A 334 -16.56 -24.37 23.39
CA PHE A 334 -16.17 -24.95 22.09
C PHE A 334 -16.51 -24.02 20.93
N VAL A 335 -15.59 -23.97 19.96
CA VAL A 335 -15.73 -23.22 18.68
C VAL A 335 -16.03 -24.19 17.54
N LYS A 336 -16.30 -23.69 16.34
CA LYS A 336 -16.62 -24.55 15.17
C LYS A 336 -15.53 -25.54 14.84
N ALA A 337 -14.26 -25.20 15.07
CA ALA A 337 -13.12 -26.07 14.81
C ALA A 337 -13.07 -27.34 15.71
N ASP A 338 -13.77 -27.31 16.85
CA ASP A 338 -13.86 -28.47 17.75
C ASP A 338 -14.89 -29.51 17.28
N PHE A 339 -15.63 -29.22 16.19
CA PHE A 339 -16.61 -30.09 15.57
C PHE A 339 -16.04 -30.69 14.28
N ARG A 340 -15.87 -31.99 14.21
CA ARG A 340 -15.31 -32.69 13.06
C ARG A 340 -16.39 -32.97 12.02
N TYR A 341 -16.24 -32.47 10.80
CA TYR A 341 -17.13 -32.82 9.69
C TYR A 341 -16.77 -34.18 9.10
N VAL A 342 -17.79 -35.04 8.89
CA VAL A 342 -17.67 -36.34 8.23
C VAL A 342 -18.37 -36.21 6.88
N LYS A 343 -17.58 -36.21 5.81
CA LYS A 343 -18.08 -35.94 4.44
C LYS A 343 -19.03 -37.01 3.96
N ASP A 344 -18.70 -38.28 4.19
CA ASP A 344 -19.51 -39.43 3.72
C ASP A 344 -20.91 -39.49 4.35
N ASP A 345 -21.00 -38.98 5.57
CA ASP A 345 -22.26 -38.95 6.35
C ASP A 345 -23.00 -37.61 6.25
N ASP A 346 -22.40 -36.61 5.64
CA ASP A 346 -22.84 -35.21 5.67
C ASP A 346 -23.30 -34.77 7.07
N ALA A 347 -22.42 -34.95 8.05
CA ALA A 347 -22.72 -34.70 9.44
C ALA A 347 -21.52 -34.15 10.20
N TYR A 348 -21.74 -33.48 11.32
CA TYR A 348 -20.70 -33.10 12.25
C TYR A 348 -20.66 -33.99 13.47
N ILE A 349 -19.49 -34.38 13.94
CA ILE A 349 -19.31 -35.01 15.25
C ILE A 349 -18.92 -33.93 16.24
N CYS A 350 -19.68 -33.81 17.34
CA CYS A 350 -19.41 -32.83 18.39
C CYS A 350 -18.31 -33.33 19.36
N PRO A 351 -17.77 -32.46 20.26
CA PRO A 351 -16.82 -32.88 21.28
C PRO A 351 -17.29 -33.94 22.27
N ALA A 352 -18.61 -34.13 22.41
CA ALA A 352 -19.23 -35.22 23.21
C ALA A 352 -19.37 -36.54 22.43
N GLY A 353 -18.93 -36.58 21.16
CA GLY A 353 -19.07 -37.75 20.30
C GLY A 353 -20.42 -37.88 19.57
N GLU A 354 -21.34 -36.97 19.78
CA GLU A 354 -22.67 -37.02 19.18
C GLU A 354 -22.67 -36.52 17.74
N ARG A 355 -23.54 -37.11 16.89
CA ARG A 355 -23.67 -36.80 15.47
C ARG A 355 -24.73 -35.71 15.26
N LEU A 356 -24.29 -34.54 14.72
CA LEU A 356 -25.18 -33.46 14.28
C LEU A 356 -25.52 -33.68 12.80
N GLY A 357 -26.76 -34.06 12.53
CA GLY A 357 -27.28 -34.28 11.17
C GLY A 357 -27.61 -32.96 10.46
N TYR A 358 -27.68 -33.03 9.14
CA TYR A 358 -28.18 -31.94 8.29
C TYR A 358 -29.73 -31.77 8.54
N HIS A 359 -30.16 -30.52 8.53
CA HIS A 359 -31.59 -30.19 8.68
C HIS A 359 -32.14 -29.36 7.52
N PHE A 360 -31.50 -28.23 7.21
CA PHE A 360 -31.96 -27.39 6.11
C PHE A 360 -30.80 -26.52 5.55
N THR A 361 -31.06 -25.92 4.38
CA THR A 361 -30.19 -24.96 3.75
C THR A 361 -30.90 -23.62 3.62
N ASN A 362 -30.18 -22.52 3.85
CA ASN A 362 -30.65 -21.16 3.58
C ASN A 362 -29.59 -20.33 2.91
N GLU A 363 -30.00 -19.20 2.38
CA GLU A 363 -29.07 -18.15 1.92
C GLU A 363 -28.93 -17.07 2.99
N ASP A 364 -27.67 -16.74 3.32
CA ASP A 364 -27.33 -15.62 4.20
C ASP A 364 -26.19 -14.83 3.59
N ARG A 365 -26.42 -13.54 3.34
CA ARG A 365 -25.44 -12.60 2.76
C ARG A 365 -24.76 -13.13 1.49
N GLY A 366 -25.55 -13.73 0.59
CA GLY A 366 -25.06 -14.29 -0.68
C GLY A 366 -24.25 -15.59 -0.52
N LYS A 367 -24.42 -16.31 0.58
CA LYS A 367 -23.82 -17.61 0.82
C LYS A 367 -24.89 -18.64 1.11
N THR A 368 -24.80 -19.78 0.43
CA THR A 368 -25.62 -20.96 0.72
C THR A 368 -25.06 -21.67 1.94
N LEU A 369 -25.81 -21.67 3.03
CA LEU A 369 -25.39 -22.25 4.31
C LEU A 369 -26.25 -23.48 4.64
N ARG A 370 -25.60 -24.60 4.94
CA ARG A 370 -26.21 -25.83 5.43
C ARG A 370 -26.15 -25.83 6.96
N HIS A 371 -27.22 -26.22 7.61
CA HIS A 371 -27.38 -26.19 9.06
C HIS A 371 -27.44 -27.59 9.67
N TYR A 372 -26.62 -27.79 10.72
CA TYR A 372 -26.48 -29.08 11.40
C TYR A 372 -26.68 -28.91 12.90
N TRP A 373 -27.50 -29.80 13.52
CA TRP A 373 -27.69 -29.89 14.97
C TRP A 373 -28.27 -31.25 15.39
N ILE A 374 -28.43 -31.42 16.71
CA ILE A 374 -29.09 -32.58 17.33
C ILE A 374 -29.81 -32.14 18.59
N ASN A 375 -30.97 -32.78 18.89
CA ASN A 375 -31.82 -32.41 20.02
C ASN A 375 -31.30 -32.94 21.38
N VAL A 376 -30.42 -33.92 21.38
CA VAL A 376 -29.83 -34.54 22.59
C VAL A 376 -28.99 -33.53 23.40
N CYS A 377 -28.62 -32.41 22.83
CA CYS A 377 -27.83 -31.35 23.51
C CYS A 377 -28.44 -30.88 24.83
N GLN A 378 -29.77 -31.05 25.06
CA GLN A 378 -30.45 -30.63 26.29
C GLN A 378 -29.96 -31.44 27.51
N HIS A 379 -29.59 -32.70 27.32
CA HIS A 379 -29.12 -33.63 28.36
C HIS A 379 -27.61 -33.89 28.31
N CYS A 380 -26.86 -33.13 27.52
CA CYS A 380 -25.44 -33.33 27.36
C CYS A 380 -24.62 -32.85 28.59
N ALA A 381 -23.78 -33.72 29.13
CA ALA A 381 -22.93 -33.43 30.31
C ALA A 381 -22.00 -32.20 30.14
N ILE A 382 -21.54 -31.93 28.89
CA ILE A 382 -20.66 -30.82 28.58
C ILE A 382 -21.37 -29.64 27.93
N LYS A 383 -22.69 -29.56 28.06
CA LYS A 383 -23.50 -28.49 27.44
C LYS A 383 -23.04 -27.09 27.85
N SER A 384 -22.67 -26.86 29.10
CA SER A 384 -22.20 -25.58 29.61
C SER A 384 -20.95 -25.07 28.89
N GLN A 385 -20.08 -25.98 28.41
CA GLN A 385 -18.89 -25.66 27.62
C GLN A 385 -19.18 -25.57 26.12
N CYS A 386 -20.41 -25.85 25.67
CA CYS A 386 -20.78 -25.94 24.27
C CYS A 386 -21.71 -24.82 23.83
N THR A 387 -22.81 -24.62 24.53
CA THR A 387 -23.85 -23.64 24.15
C THR A 387 -24.73 -23.23 25.32
N THR A 388 -25.12 -21.95 25.33
CA THR A 388 -26.11 -21.39 26.22
C THR A 388 -27.54 -21.59 25.69
N SER A 389 -27.66 -21.93 24.41
CA SER A 389 -28.96 -22.15 23.74
C SER A 389 -29.51 -23.56 24.00
N LYS A 390 -30.74 -23.85 23.54
CA LYS A 390 -31.38 -25.16 23.64
C LYS A 390 -30.49 -26.25 23.04
N GLU A 391 -29.90 -25.96 21.86
CA GLU A 391 -29.02 -26.86 21.11
C GLU A 391 -27.88 -26.10 20.44
N ARG A 392 -26.78 -26.79 20.18
CA ARG A 392 -25.69 -26.25 19.40
C ARG A 392 -26.00 -26.41 17.91
N ARG A 393 -25.99 -25.28 17.16
CA ARG A 393 -26.13 -25.27 15.71
C ARG A 393 -24.78 -24.97 15.09
N VAL A 394 -24.40 -25.77 14.10
CA VAL A 394 -23.16 -25.59 13.28
C VAL A 394 -23.64 -25.32 11.85
N THR A 395 -23.05 -24.32 11.23
CA THR A 395 -23.33 -23.98 9.82
C THR A 395 -22.12 -24.34 8.96
N ARG A 396 -22.39 -24.85 7.75
CA ARG A 396 -21.38 -25.14 6.73
C ARG A 396 -21.72 -24.41 5.44
N TRP A 397 -20.77 -23.64 4.94
CA TRP A 397 -20.91 -23.04 3.62
C TRP A 397 -20.77 -24.11 2.54
N GLU A 398 -21.45 -23.96 1.40
CA GLU A 398 -21.41 -24.94 0.29
C GLU A 398 -19.98 -25.19 -0.25
N HIS A 399 -19.10 -24.18 -0.15
CA HIS A 399 -17.69 -24.23 -0.53
C HIS A 399 -16.74 -24.34 0.69
N GLU A 400 -17.22 -24.80 1.84
CA GLU A 400 -16.37 -24.93 3.04
C GLU A 400 -15.25 -25.96 2.87
N ASP A 401 -15.38 -26.93 1.96
CA ASP A 401 -14.33 -27.90 1.60
C ASP A 401 -13.05 -27.23 1.12
N ILE A 402 -13.16 -26.13 0.36
CA ILE A 402 -12.02 -25.33 -0.08
C ILE A 402 -11.34 -24.67 1.13
N LEU A 403 -12.11 -24.20 2.10
CA LEU A 403 -11.56 -23.59 3.31
C LEU A 403 -10.93 -24.63 4.25
N ASP A 404 -11.50 -25.84 4.30
CA ASP A 404 -10.95 -26.97 5.05
C ASP A 404 -9.60 -27.41 4.44
N GLU A 405 -9.49 -27.38 3.12
CA GLU A 405 -8.24 -27.67 2.41
C GLU A 405 -7.15 -26.60 2.66
N VAL A 406 -7.51 -25.32 2.73
CA VAL A 406 -6.59 -24.25 3.13
C VAL A 406 -6.07 -24.47 4.55
N GLN A 407 -6.96 -24.87 5.50
CA GLN A 407 -6.56 -25.16 6.87
C GLN A 407 -5.67 -26.40 6.94
N ARG A 408 -5.97 -27.47 6.21
CA ARG A 408 -5.14 -28.68 6.15
C ARG A 408 -3.72 -28.36 5.67
N ARG A 409 -3.57 -27.59 4.59
CA ARG A 409 -2.24 -27.13 4.10
C ARG A 409 -1.48 -26.34 5.14
N LEU A 410 -2.17 -25.48 5.89
CA LEU A 410 -1.55 -24.69 6.94
C LEU A 410 -1.08 -25.55 8.11
N ASP A 411 -1.86 -26.59 8.46
CA ASP A 411 -1.52 -27.54 9.55
C ASP A 411 -0.33 -28.45 9.15
N GLU A 412 -0.26 -28.83 7.87
CA GLU A 412 0.85 -29.62 7.30
C GLU A 412 2.12 -28.78 7.12
N HIS A 413 1.98 -27.47 6.84
CA HIS A 413 3.09 -26.56 6.53
C HIS A 413 3.05 -25.27 7.39
N PRO A 414 3.16 -25.37 8.71
CA PRO A 414 3.10 -24.22 9.61
C PRO A 414 4.25 -23.21 9.38
N GLU A 415 5.39 -23.68 8.83
CA GLU A 415 6.55 -22.87 8.46
C GLU A 415 6.22 -21.80 7.39
N LYS A 416 5.19 -22.00 6.58
CA LYS A 416 4.72 -21.03 5.56
C LYS A 416 4.39 -19.66 6.16
N MET A 417 3.91 -19.62 7.40
CA MET A 417 3.61 -18.35 8.07
C MET A 417 4.87 -17.60 8.50
N ARG A 418 5.94 -18.31 8.82
CA ARG A 418 7.26 -17.73 9.08
C ARG A 418 7.88 -17.24 7.77
N GLN A 419 7.89 -18.06 6.73
CA GLN A 419 8.35 -17.69 5.38
C GLN A 419 7.66 -16.45 4.89
N ARG A 420 6.31 -16.39 4.98
CA ARG A 420 5.51 -15.20 4.61
C ARG A 420 6.03 -13.95 5.30
N ARG A 421 6.23 -13.99 6.63
CA ARG A 421 6.68 -12.83 7.41
C ARG A 421 8.05 -12.34 6.93
N GLU A 422 9.02 -13.24 6.82
CA GLU A 422 10.37 -12.91 6.36
C GLU A 422 10.35 -12.32 4.95
N THR A 423 9.53 -12.87 4.06
CA THR A 423 9.41 -12.42 2.67
C THR A 423 8.86 -11.00 2.57
N VAL A 424 7.76 -10.67 3.24
CA VAL A 424 7.08 -9.38 3.06
C VAL A 424 7.65 -8.25 3.89
N GLU A 425 8.29 -8.56 5.02
CA GLU A 425 8.96 -7.55 5.85
C GLU A 425 10.19 -6.97 5.15
N HIS A 426 10.87 -7.76 4.31
CA HIS A 426 12.07 -7.34 3.62
C HIS A 426 11.85 -6.13 2.67
N PRO A 427 10.91 -6.14 1.69
CA PRO A 427 10.71 -5.01 0.81
C PRO A 427 10.14 -3.78 1.53
N PHE A 428 9.14 -3.94 2.40
CA PHE A 428 8.57 -2.81 3.13
C PHE A 428 9.54 -2.21 4.13
N GLY A 429 10.34 -3.02 4.82
CA GLY A 429 11.42 -2.57 5.69
C GLY A 429 12.47 -1.79 4.91
N THR A 430 12.89 -2.31 3.75
CA THR A 430 13.86 -1.64 2.88
C THR A 430 13.32 -0.29 2.37
N ILE A 431 12.10 -0.27 1.82
CA ILE A 431 11.49 0.96 1.27
C ILE A 431 11.31 2.01 2.37
N LYS A 432 10.79 1.63 3.54
CA LYS A 432 10.52 2.57 4.64
C LYS A 432 11.78 3.03 5.37
N CYS A 433 12.67 2.10 5.73
CA CYS A 433 13.82 2.40 6.57
C CYS A 433 15.05 2.76 5.74
N TRP A 434 15.47 1.91 4.81
CA TRP A 434 16.70 2.12 4.04
C TRP A 434 16.54 3.16 2.94
N MET A 435 15.41 3.16 2.21
CA MET A 435 15.13 4.16 1.17
C MET A 435 14.47 5.42 1.75
N GLY A 436 14.14 5.43 3.06
CA GLY A 436 13.63 6.60 3.80
C GLY A 436 12.25 7.06 3.34
N TYR A 437 11.44 6.16 2.77
CA TYR A 437 10.14 6.49 2.19
C TYR A 437 8.98 6.11 3.11
N THR A 438 8.50 7.06 3.88
CA THR A 438 7.42 6.87 4.86
C THR A 438 6.11 7.55 4.47
N HIS A 439 6.14 8.46 3.51
CA HIS A 439 4.98 9.24 3.07
C HIS A 439 5.09 9.61 1.59
N PHE A 440 3.94 9.71 0.94
CA PHE A 440 3.85 10.15 -0.44
C PHE A 440 4.11 11.65 -0.59
N GLN A 441 4.69 12.05 -1.71
CA GLN A 441 4.90 13.45 -2.09
C GLN A 441 3.85 13.92 -3.10
N MET A 442 3.24 13.00 -3.83
CA MET A 442 2.16 13.28 -4.79
C MET A 442 0.80 13.09 -4.15
N LYS A 443 -0.23 13.71 -4.74
CA LYS A 443 -1.64 13.59 -4.37
C LYS A 443 -2.39 12.83 -5.46
N THR A 444 -3.52 12.26 -5.11
CA THR A 444 -4.39 11.41 -5.92
C THR A 444 -3.86 10.01 -6.16
N LEU A 445 -4.75 9.04 -6.12
CA LEU A 445 -4.44 7.60 -6.20
C LEU A 445 -3.58 7.25 -7.41
N MET A 446 -3.91 7.82 -8.58
CA MET A 446 -3.18 7.56 -9.82
C MET A 446 -1.71 8.01 -9.75
N LYS A 447 -1.44 9.21 -9.19
CA LYS A 447 -0.09 9.76 -9.11
C LYS A 447 0.72 9.11 -7.99
N VAL A 448 0.08 8.80 -6.87
CA VAL A 448 0.67 8.04 -5.77
C VAL A 448 1.08 6.64 -6.23
N GLY A 449 0.25 6.00 -7.07
CA GLY A 449 0.60 4.74 -7.72
C GLY A 449 1.85 4.82 -8.60
N THR A 450 2.07 5.95 -9.27
CA THR A 450 3.29 6.18 -10.05
C THR A 450 4.52 6.37 -9.15
N GLU A 451 4.35 7.09 -8.06
CA GLU A 451 5.43 7.31 -7.09
C GLU A 451 5.85 5.98 -6.43
N MET A 452 4.88 5.14 -6.04
CA MET A 452 5.16 3.80 -5.51
C MET A 452 5.84 2.91 -6.56
N ALA A 453 5.43 2.98 -7.83
CA ALA A 453 6.06 2.21 -8.90
C ALA A 453 7.55 2.49 -9.04
N LEU A 454 7.98 3.75 -8.91
CA LEU A 454 9.40 4.10 -8.91
C LEU A 454 10.16 3.54 -7.68
N HIS A 455 9.52 3.48 -6.51
CA HIS A 455 10.12 2.84 -5.33
C HIS A 455 10.27 1.33 -5.52
N VAL A 456 9.25 0.69 -6.07
CA VAL A 456 9.27 -0.75 -6.38
C VAL A 456 10.35 -1.07 -7.41
N LEU A 457 10.46 -0.27 -8.47
CA LEU A 457 11.50 -0.44 -9.48
C LEU A 457 12.90 -0.29 -8.87
N ALA A 458 13.12 0.76 -8.10
CA ALA A 458 14.41 0.99 -7.43
C ALA A 458 14.75 -0.13 -6.44
N TYR A 459 13.77 -0.60 -5.67
CA TYR A 459 13.94 -1.75 -4.77
C TYR A 459 14.34 -3.01 -5.54
N ASN A 460 13.57 -3.38 -6.57
CA ASN A 460 13.83 -4.56 -7.37
C ASN A 460 15.19 -4.48 -8.08
N LEU A 461 15.52 -3.33 -8.68
CA LEU A 461 16.80 -3.12 -9.36
C LEU A 461 17.97 -3.31 -8.40
N LYS A 462 17.91 -2.68 -7.22
CA LYS A 462 18.91 -2.87 -6.17
C LYS A 462 19.03 -4.33 -5.75
N ARG A 463 17.91 -5.03 -5.63
CA ARG A 463 17.89 -6.45 -5.25
C ARG A 463 18.55 -7.31 -6.31
N VAL A 464 18.21 -7.10 -7.60
CA VAL A 464 18.80 -7.85 -8.72
C VAL A 464 20.29 -7.57 -8.88
N ILE A 465 20.73 -6.32 -8.70
CA ILE A 465 22.17 -5.98 -8.67
C ILE A 465 22.89 -6.77 -7.58
N ASN A 466 22.30 -6.90 -6.40
CA ASN A 466 22.91 -7.66 -5.30
C ASN A 466 22.93 -9.19 -5.55
N ILE A 467 21.99 -9.72 -6.33
CA ILE A 467 21.91 -11.16 -6.65
C ILE A 467 22.87 -11.52 -7.79
N LEU A 468 22.86 -10.78 -8.87
CA LEU A 468 23.59 -11.11 -10.10
C LEU A 468 24.96 -10.40 -10.22
N GLY A 469 25.15 -9.28 -9.51
CA GLY A 469 26.25 -8.38 -9.75
C GLY A 469 26.03 -7.46 -10.96
N ILE A 470 26.84 -6.42 -11.11
CA ILE A 470 26.62 -5.36 -12.10
C ILE A 470 26.95 -5.85 -13.52
N ARG A 471 28.16 -6.35 -13.76
CA ARG A 471 28.60 -6.78 -15.09
C ARG A 471 27.76 -7.92 -15.68
N PRO A 472 27.45 -9.01 -14.92
CA PRO A 472 26.58 -10.06 -15.43
C PRO A 472 25.16 -9.57 -15.73
N LEU A 473 24.63 -8.65 -14.90
CA LEU A 473 23.30 -8.09 -15.13
C LEU A 473 23.24 -7.24 -16.41
N ILE A 474 24.25 -6.41 -16.66
CA ILE A 474 24.37 -5.63 -17.90
C ILE A 474 24.43 -6.57 -19.11
N ALA A 475 25.30 -7.58 -19.06
CA ALA A 475 25.40 -8.56 -20.15
C ALA A 475 24.08 -9.28 -20.42
N ALA A 476 23.34 -9.66 -19.35
CA ALA A 476 22.04 -10.30 -19.49
C ALA A 476 20.97 -9.36 -20.08
N MET A 477 20.99 -8.06 -19.74
CA MET A 477 20.05 -7.07 -20.31
C MET A 477 20.27 -6.84 -21.82
N ILE A 478 21.52 -6.83 -22.26
CA ILE A 478 21.85 -6.63 -23.69
C ILE A 478 21.53 -7.87 -24.51
N ALA A 479 21.51 -9.07 -23.91
CA ALA A 479 21.27 -10.33 -24.60
C ALA A 479 19.78 -10.67 -24.81
N VAL A 480 18.84 -9.93 -24.21
CA VAL A 480 17.39 -10.13 -24.25
C VAL A 480 16.74 -9.12 -25.19
#